data_48d14d421c808163a3d41dfe8cbb40f0
#
_entry.id   48d14d421c808163a3d41dfe8cbb40f0
#
_cell.length_a   1.000
_cell.length_b   1.000
_cell.length_c   1.000
_cell.angle_alpha   90.00
_cell.angle_beta   90.00
_cell.angle_gamma   90.00
#
_symmetry.space_group_name_H-M   'P 1'
#
loop_
_entity.id
_entity.type
_entity.pdbx_description
1 polymer ?
#
loop_
_entity_poly.entity_id
_entity_poly.type
_entity_poly.pdbx_seq_one_letter_code
_entity_poly.pdbx_strand_id
1 'polypeptide(L)'
;MRRRVLVIAALLSAAACSTLGERGAPVAIEFLVPVPAAVDIGDTIQLRARVLDTNGDSIAATIRWRTPDTTVGVDSVTGRFWGVSGTAGRVQAVSGSLLGNLTSFVVRAHADTLIVSPATESLLVILATDSASVALTPKVAKADTAIADQTLVFTLVAPTPAGIRLSGDVTTRTVTTGSSGGPATPIRVRKLNAVAGDSAIVQVEARRPSGAVVPGSGQKIRVFFQ
;
A
#
# COMPACT_ATOMS: atom_id res chain seq x y z
N MET A 1 -29.40 66.98 14.18
CA MET A 1 -28.30 66.08 14.74
C MET A 1 -28.52 64.55 14.60
N ARG A 2 -29.77 64.06 14.58
CA ARG A 2 -30.01 62.57 14.55
C ARG A 2 -29.64 61.82 13.22
N ARG A 3 -29.67 62.55 12.05
CA ARG A 3 -29.33 61.91 10.75
C ARG A 3 -27.81 61.61 10.52
N ARG A 4 -26.91 62.37 11.15
CA ARG A 4 -25.47 62.22 11.02
C ARG A 4 -24.92 61.06 11.85
N VAL A 5 -25.56 60.71 12.95
CA VAL A 5 -25.17 59.59 13.82
C VAL A 5 -25.51 58.23 13.15
N LEU A 6 -26.62 58.19 12.39
CA LEU A 6 -27.05 56.96 11.70
C LEU A 6 -26.10 56.54 10.54
N VAL A 7 -25.51 57.53 9.85
CA VAL A 7 -24.57 57.28 8.75
C VAL A 7 -23.21 56.75 9.27
N ILE A 8 -22.75 57.21 10.43
CA ILE A 8 -21.50 56.77 11.05
C ILE A 8 -21.65 55.32 11.59
N ALA A 9 -22.82 54.97 12.14
CA ALA A 9 -23.08 53.59 12.60
C ALA A 9 -23.15 52.56 11.44
N ALA A 10 -23.68 52.99 10.27
CA ALA A 10 -23.72 52.13 9.08
C ALA A 10 -22.34 51.91 8.42
N LEU A 11 -21.41 52.85 8.53
CA LEU A 11 -20.05 52.73 8.02
C LEU A 11 -19.16 51.87 8.92
N LEU A 12 -19.42 51.79 10.23
CA LEU A 12 -18.67 50.92 11.15
C LEU A 12 -19.08 49.44 11.04
N SER A 13 -20.32 49.16 10.63
CA SER A 13 -20.76 47.75 10.41
C SER A 13 -20.25 47.13 9.12
N ALA A 14 -19.83 47.92 8.12
CA ALA A 14 -19.24 47.40 6.89
C ALA A 14 -17.75 47.00 7.03
N ALA A 15 -17.08 47.47 8.07
CA ALA A 15 -15.67 47.12 8.33
C ALA A 15 -15.48 45.80 9.11
N ALA A 16 -16.57 45.23 9.65
CA ALA A 16 -16.48 44.00 10.47
C ALA A 16 -16.57 42.68 9.68
N CYS A 17 -16.74 42.71 8.35
CA CYS A 17 -16.88 41.52 7.52
C CYS A 17 -15.69 41.22 6.60
N SER A 18 -14.50 41.76 6.84
CA SER A 18 -13.34 41.53 5.98
C SER A 18 -12.25 40.62 6.56
N THR A 19 -12.64 39.74 7.47
CA THR A 19 -11.74 38.61 7.87
C THR A 19 -12.16 37.27 7.27
N LEU A 20 -12.61 37.29 6.01
CA LEU A 20 -12.53 36.10 5.17
C LEU A 20 -11.06 35.94 4.83
N GLY A 21 -10.45 34.86 5.32
CA GLY A 21 -9.03 34.59 5.25
C GLY A 21 -8.39 34.98 3.92
N GLU A 22 -7.20 35.55 3.99
CA GLU A 22 -6.45 35.93 2.80
C GLU A 22 -6.42 34.75 1.81
N ARG A 23 -6.79 34.99 0.55
CA ARG A 23 -6.69 34.00 -0.52
C ARG A 23 -5.25 33.47 -0.52
N GLY A 24 -5.10 32.14 -0.42
CA GLY A 24 -3.79 31.50 -0.35
C GLY A 24 -3.24 31.33 1.07
N ALA A 25 -3.99 31.71 2.13
CA ALA A 25 -3.57 31.37 3.50
C ALA A 25 -3.68 29.86 3.75
N PRO A 26 -2.65 29.23 4.36
CA PRO A 26 -2.65 27.80 4.65
C PRO A 26 -3.69 27.48 5.73
N VAL A 27 -4.61 26.55 5.43
CA VAL A 27 -5.70 26.16 6.34
C VAL A 27 -5.69 24.68 6.69
N ALA A 28 -5.09 23.83 5.85
CA ALA A 28 -5.04 22.41 6.08
C ALA A 28 -3.74 21.77 5.53
N ILE A 29 -3.37 20.64 6.09
CA ILE A 29 -2.33 19.76 5.54
C ILE A 29 -2.99 18.44 5.16
N GLU A 30 -2.95 18.12 3.89
CA GLU A 30 -3.37 16.83 3.39
C GLU A 30 -2.19 15.87 3.36
N PHE A 31 -2.30 14.76 4.07
CA PHE A 31 -1.31 13.72 4.13
C PHE A 31 -1.63 12.64 3.09
N LEU A 32 -0.71 12.43 2.14
CA LEU A 32 -0.84 11.44 1.08
C LEU A 32 -0.31 10.10 1.60
N VAL A 33 -1.18 9.35 2.27
CA VAL A 33 -0.83 8.07 2.91
C VAL A 33 -0.55 7.02 1.84
N PRO A 34 0.60 6.33 1.89
CA PRO A 34 0.83 5.17 1.03
C PRO A 34 -0.13 4.03 1.37
N VAL A 35 -0.43 3.20 0.37
CA VAL A 35 -1.29 2.02 0.55
C VAL A 35 -0.45 0.77 0.30
N PRO A 36 -0.33 -0.14 1.28
CA PRO A 36 -0.88 -0.06 2.65
C PRO A 36 -0.15 0.97 3.52
N ALA A 37 -0.84 1.49 4.54
CA ALA A 37 -0.25 2.38 5.55
C ALA A 37 0.59 1.55 6.55
N ALA A 38 1.71 1.02 6.08
CA ALA A 38 2.55 0.10 6.81
C ALA A 38 4.02 0.30 6.45
N VAL A 39 4.90 -0.10 7.36
CA VAL A 39 6.35 -0.16 7.16
C VAL A 39 6.92 -1.37 7.89
N ASP A 40 7.85 -2.07 7.25
CA ASP A 40 8.56 -3.16 7.91
C ASP A 40 9.74 -2.60 8.73
N ILE A 41 10.07 -3.26 9.84
CA ILE A 41 11.22 -2.89 10.67
C ILE A 41 12.50 -2.91 9.81
N GLY A 42 13.24 -1.80 9.81
CA GLY A 42 14.44 -1.62 8.99
C GLY A 42 14.19 -1.12 7.57
N ASP A 43 12.95 -1.18 7.06
CA ASP A 43 12.58 -0.60 5.78
C ASP A 43 12.27 0.90 5.92
N THR A 44 12.37 1.60 4.79
CA THR A 44 12.09 3.03 4.71
C THR A 44 11.07 3.29 3.61
N ILE A 45 10.12 4.18 3.91
CA ILE A 45 9.16 4.70 2.92
C ILE A 45 9.25 6.23 2.85
N GLN A 46 8.88 6.79 1.70
CA GLN A 46 8.84 8.23 1.50
C GLN A 46 7.43 8.75 1.76
N LEU A 47 7.27 9.58 2.79
CA LEU A 47 6.03 10.27 3.08
C LEU A 47 5.87 11.51 2.19
N ARG A 48 4.62 11.83 1.88
CA ARG A 48 4.24 13.01 1.12
C ARG A 48 3.04 13.69 1.74
N ALA A 49 3.05 15.03 1.71
CA ALA A 49 1.92 15.84 2.12
C ALA A 49 1.88 17.11 1.27
N ARG A 50 0.74 17.78 1.26
CA ARG A 50 0.56 19.10 0.66
C ARG A 50 -0.21 20.02 1.60
N VAL A 51 0.09 21.31 1.52
CA VAL A 51 -0.64 22.34 2.26
C VAL A 51 -1.73 22.89 1.35
N LEU A 52 -2.92 23.03 1.91
CA LEU A 52 -4.11 23.52 1.20
C LEU A 52 -4.50 24.89 1.71
N ASP A 53 -4.98 25.74 0.81
CA ASP A 53 -5.60 27.02 1.12
C ASP A 53 -7.11 26.89 1.41
N THR A 54 -7.78 28.00 1.63
CA THR A 54 -9.22 28.08 1.91
C THR A 54 -10.11 27.56 0.78
N ASN A 55 -9.60 27.46 -0.45
CA ASN A 55 -10.31 26.92 -1.60
C ASN A 55 -10.06 25.42 -1.78
N GLY A 56 -9.13 24.84 -1.01
CA GLY A 56 -8.66 23.48 -1.18
C GLY A 56 -7.54 23.32 -2.22
N ASP A 57 -7.00 24.44 -2.71
CA ASP A 57 -5.90 24.42 -3.67
C ASP A 57 -4.56 24.18 -2.95
N SER A 58 -3.67 23.41 -3.62
CA SER A 58 -2.34 23.15 -3.09
C SER A 58 -1.47 24.40 -3.21
N ILE A 59 -0.86 24.82 -2.10
CA ILE A 59 0.04 25.97 -2.04
C ILE A 59 1.46 25.54 -1.67
N ALA A 60 2.45 26.30 -2.15
CA ALA A 60 3.85 26.08 -1.81
C ALA A 60 4.09 26.48 -0.33
N ALA A 61 4.45 25.48 0.48
CA ALA A 61 4.80 25.70 1.88
C ALA A 61 5.80 24.66 2.36
N THR A 62 6.62 25.04 3.34
CA THR A 62 7.59 24.13 3.95
C THR A 62 6.87 23.15 4.88
N ILE A 63 6.98 21.86 4.59
CA ILE A 63 6.46 20.80 5.44
C ILE A 63 7.60 20.22 6.26
N ARG A 64 7.36 20.03 7.56
CA ARG A 64 8.19 19.30 8.50
C ARG A 64 7.45 18.08 9.01
N TRP A 65 8.21 17.05 9.40
CA TRP A 65 7.67 15.80 9.88
C TRP A 65 8.08 15.55 11.32
N ARG A 66 7.19 14.96 12.10
CA ARG A 66 7.48 14.54 13.47
C ARG A 66 6.72 13.27 13.83
N THR A 67 7.24 12.53 14.79
CA THR A 67 6.58 11.38 15.42
C THR A 67 6.57 11.54 16.92
N PRO A 68 5.47 11.21 17.61
CA PRO A 68 5.44 11.11 19.07
C PRO A 68 5.92 9.74 19.57
N ASP A 69 6.10 8.75 18.67
CA ASP A 69 6.36 7.36 19.03
C ASP A 69 7.83 6.98 18.80
N THR A 70 8.37 6.14 19.68
CA THR A 70 9.73 5.58 19.55
C THR A 70 9.79 4.32 18.68
N THR A 71 8.63 3.77 18.31
CA THR A 71 8.50 2.58 17.46
C THR A 71 8.78 2.86 15.99
N VAL A 72 8.80 4.12 15.59
CA VAL A 72 9.09 4.59 14.25
C VAL A 72 10.02 5.80 14.29
N GLY A 73 10.74 6.03 13.19
CA GLY A 73 11.53 7.23 13.00
C GLY A 73 11.07 8.00 11.77
N VAL A 74 11.26 9.31 11.77
CA VAL A 74 11.03 10.15 10.61
C VAL A 74 12.09 11.24 10.49
N ASP A 75 12.64 11.42 9.30
CA ASP A 75 13.46 12.59 8.99
C ASP A 75 12.56 13.82 8.85
N SER A 76 12.81 14.82 9.68
CA SER A 76 11.94 15.99 9.82
C SER A 76 11.87 16.87 8.56
N VAL A 77 12.86 16.78 7.68
CA VAL A 77 12.97 17.60 6.47
C VAL A 77 12.49 16.84 5.23
N THR A 78 13.00 15.63 5.06
CA THR A 78 12.77 14.86 3.84
C THR A 78 11.49 14.04 3.90
N GLY A 79 10.97 13.74 5.11
CA GLY A 79 9.84 12.84 5.27
C GLY A 79 10.18 11.35 5.04
N ARG A 80 11.48 10.98 5.08
CA ARG A 80 11.86 9.56 5.14
C ARG A 80 11.37 8.98 6.47
N PHE A 81 10.59 7.93 6.39
CA PHE A 81 9.94 7.28 7.54
C PHE A 81 10.34 5.82 7.58
N TRP A 82 10.67 5.29 8.76
CA TRP A 82 11.11 3.90 8.92
C TRP A 82 10.56 3.27 10.18
N GLY A 83 10.40 1.93 10.14
CA GLY A 83 10.05 1.11 11.30
C GLY A 83 11.28 0.84 12.16
N VAL A 84 11.13 0.99 13.50
CA VAL A 84 12.17 0.69 14.47
C VAL A 84 11.81 -0.57 15.27
N SER A 85 10.61 -0.63 15.83
CA SER A 85 10.13 -1.74 16.66
C SER A 85 8.61 -1.68 16.85
N GLY A 86 8.05 -2.71 17.52
CA GLY A 86 6.64 -2.72 17.88
C GLY A 86 5.70 -3.09 16.75
N THR A 87 4.42 -2.69 16.86
CA THR A 87 3.34 -3.07 15.94
C THR A 87 2.65 -1.88 15.29
N ALA A 88 2.84 -0.68 15.81
CA ALA A 88 2.27 0.55 15.28
C ALA A 88 3.14 1.76 15.61
N GLY A 89 3.03 2.80 14.79
CA GLY A 89 3.64 4.10 15.01
C GLY A 89 2.85 5.18 14.30
N ARG A 90 2.99 6.43 14.77
CA ARG A 90 2.24 7.57 14.24
C ARG A 90 3.20 8.63 13.73
N VAL A 91 2.75 9.39 12.74
CA VAL A 91 3.50 10.50 12.17
C VAL A 91 2.58 11.67 11.89
N GLN A 92 3.12 12.88 11.96
CA GLN A 92 2.39 14.11 11.72
C GLN A 92 3.20 15.04 10.82
N ALA A 93 2.53 15.63 9.83
CA ALA A 93 3.07 16.73 9.04
C ALA A 93 2.76 18.07 9.71
N VAL A 94 3.69 19.01 9.64
CA VAL A 94 3.59 20.34 10.25
C VAL A 94 4.06 21.39 9.24
N SER A 95 3.36 22.54 9.15
CA SER A 95 3.76 23.68 8.34
C SER A 95 3.54 24.98 9.12
N GLY A 96 4.62 25.61 9.58
CA GLY A 96 4.53 26.72 10.52
C GLY A 96 3.83 26.30 11.81
N SER A 97 2.71 26.98 12.14
CA SER A 97 1.83 26.63 13.27
C SER A 97 0.74 25.61 12.91
N LEU A 98 0.58 25.29 11.63
CA LEU A 98 -0.46 24.38 11.16
C LEU A 98 -0.04 22.93 11.39
N LEU A 99 -0.92 22.15 12.00
CA LEU A 99 -0.73 20.75 12.29
C LEU A 99 -1.66 19.91 11.39
N GLY A 100 -1.07 18.98 10.64
CA GLY A 100 -1.84 17.95 9.95
C GLY A 100 -2.39 16.90 10.90
N ASN A 101 -3.22 16.01 10.40
CA ASN A 101 -3.73 14.89 11.17
C ASN A 101 -2.60 13.94 11.57
N LEU A 102 -2.69 13.40 12.78
CA LEU A 102 -1.80 12.34 13.24
C LEU A 102 -2.19 11.03 12.55
N THR A 103 -1.30 10.51 11.72
CA THR A 103 -1.57 9.34 10.88
C THR A 103 -0.87 8.11 11.45
N SER A 104 -1.61 7.02 11.60
CA SER A 104 -1.10 5.75 12.12
C SER A 104 -0.60 4.85 11.00
N PHE A 105 0.51 4.16 11.25
CA PHE A 105 1.11 3.13 10.41
C PHE A 105 1.22 1.83 11.18
N VAL A 106 0.99 0.72 10.50
CA VAL A 106 1.32 -0.61 11.03
C VAL A 106 2.83 -0.81 10.88
N VAL A 107 3.51 -1.19 11.97
CA VAL A 107 4.92 -1.59 11.95
C VAL A 107 4.98 -3.10 12.01
N ARG A 108 5.68 -3.73 11.06
CA ARG A 108 5.70 -5.18 10.89
C ARG A 108 7.11 -5.75 10.95
N ALA A 109 7.20 -7.04 11.24
CA ALA A 109 8.44 -7.77 11.08
C ALA A 109 8.86 -7.74 9.59
N HIS A 110 10.14 -7.55 9.35
CA HIS A 110 10.72 -7.53 8.01
C HIS A 110 10.63 -8.92 7.36
N ALA A 111 9.96 -9.04 6.23
CA ALA A 111 9.89 -10.28 5.48
C ALA A 111 11.23 -10.55 4.79
N ASP A 112 11.85 -11.69 5.04
CA ASP A 112 13.18 -12.05 4.52
C ASP A 112 13.18 -13.22 3.53
N THR A 113 12.07 -13.96 3.42
CA THR A 113 11.99 -15.08 2.48
C THR A 113 10.59 -15.29 1.92
N LEU A 114 10.53 -15.68 0.64
CA LEU A 114 9.36 -16.27 -0.01
C LEU A 114 9.66 -17.75 -0.28
N ILE A 115 8.85 -18.61 0.31
CA ILE A 115 8.86 -20.06 0.07
C ILE A 115 7.68 -20.39 -0.83
N VAL A 116 7.91 -21.00 -1.96
CA VAL A 116 6.85 -21.43 -2.89
C VAL A 116 6.58 -22.92 -2.72
N SER A 117 5.31 -23.28 -2.55
CA SER A 117 4.86 -24.68 -2.47
C SER A 117 3.71 -24.89 -3.47
N PRO A 118 3.79 -25.88 -4.36
CA PRO A 118 4.92 -26.78 -4.55
C PRO A 118 6.20 -26.02 -4.92
N ALA A 119 7.36 -26.62 -4.61
CA ALA A 119 8.66 -25.98 -4.82
C ALA A 119 8.89 -25.61 -6.29
N THR A 120 9.84 -24.69 -6.53
CA THR A 120 10.27 -24.30 -7.88
C THR A 120 10.52 -25.53 -8.75
N GLU A 121 9.99 -25.51 -9.98
CA GLU A 121 10.03 -26.59 -10.98
C GLU A 121 9.19 -27.84 -10.64
N SER A 122 8.48 -27.87 -9.52
CA SER A 122 7.50 -28.92 -9.25
C SER A 122 6.34 -28.88 -10.24
N LEU A 123 5.90 -30.06 -10.67
CA LEU A 123 4.79 -30.21 -11.57
C LEU A 123 3.48 -30.25 -10.78
N LEU A 124 2.61 -29.28 -11.00
CA LEU A 124 1.23 -29.29 -10.52
C LEU A 124 0.32 -29.85 -11.62
N VAL A 125 -0.27 -31.01 -11.39
CA VAL A 125 -1.13 -31.67 -12.39
C VAL A 125 -2.58 -31.27 -12.18
N ILE A 126 -3.28 -30.89 -13.26
CA ILE A 126 -4.73 -30.69 -13.31
C ILE A 126 -5.30 -31.84 -14.14
N LEU A 127 -6.11 -32.68 -13.51
CA LEU A 127 -6.73 -33.82 -14.17
C LEU A 127 -7.77 -33.38 -15.21
N ALA A 128 -8.05 -34.26 -16.18
CA ALA A 128 -9.04 -34.00 -17.23
C ALA A 128 -10.44 -33.68 -16.67
N THR A 129 -10.76 -34.22 -15.50
CA THR A 129 -12.03 -33.99 -14.78
C THR A 129 -12.08 -32.67 -14.01
N ASP A 130 -10.94 -32.03 -13.78
CA ASP A 130 -10.83 -30.86 -12.94
C ASP A 130 -10.82 -29.57 -13.79
N SER A 131 -11.53 -28.56 -13.35
CA SER A 131 -11.52 -27.23 -13.97
C SER A 131 -10.44 -26.29 -13.41
N ALA A 132 -9.80 -26.66 -12.29
CA ALA A 132 -8.79 -25.86 -11.64
C ALA A 132 -7.81 -26.72 -10.81
N SER A 133 -6.61 -26.21 -10.60
CA SER A 133 -5.60 -26.79 -9.72
C SER A 133 -6.01 -26.75 -8.25
N VAL A 134 -5.28 -27.46 -7.38
CA VAL A 134 -5.21 -27.14 -5.96
C VAL A 134 -4.76 -25.68 -5.77
N ALA A 135 -5.01 -25.11 -4.60
CA ALA A 135 -4.55 -23.76 -4.31
C ALA A 135 -3.02 -23.69 -4.31
N LEU A 136 -2.48 -22.62 -4.89
CA LEU A 136 -1.07 -22.29 -4.77
C LEU A 136 -0.84 -21.75 -3.34
N THR A 137 0.16 -22.28 -2.65
CA THR A 137 0.41 -21.99 -1.22
C THR A 137 1.83 -21.45 -0.97
N PRO A 138 2.24 -20.34 -1.63
CA PRO A 138 3.47 -19.67 -1.24
C PRO A 138 3.37 -19.15 0.18
N LYS A 139 4.49 -19.04 0.89
CA LYS A 139 4.58 -18.50 2.24
C LYS A 139 5.64 -17.42 2.32
N VAL A 140 5.24 -16.25 2.77
CA VAL A 140 6.17 -15.17 3.13
C VAL A 140 6.49 -15.30 4.61
N ALA A 141 7.77 -15.27 4.94
CA ALA A 141 8.22 -15.51 6.31
C ALA A 141 9.45 -14.66 6.67
N LYS A 142 9.72 -14.60 7.99
CA LYS A 142 11.00 -14.21 8.59
C LYS A 142 11.43 -15.32 9.53
N ALA A 143 12.59 -15.96 9.24
CA ALA A 143 13.09 -17.07 10.04
C ALA A 143 11.96 -18.08 10.40
N ASP A 144 11.25 -18.56 9.38
CA ASP A 144 10.11 -19.49 9.45
C ASP A 144 8.80 -18.94 10.06
N THR A 145 8.82 -17.77 10.68
CA THR A 145 7.62 -17.10 11.17
C THR A 145 6.86 -16.46 10.02
N ALA A 146 5.59 -16.82 9.87
CA ALA A 146 4.70 -16.28 8.84
C ALA A 146 4.52 -14.75 8.97
N ILE A 147 4.59 -14.03 7.86
CA ILE A 147 4.39 -12.58 7.81
C ILE A 147 3.12 -12.28 7.01
N ALA A 148 2.16 -11.62 7.68
CA ALA A 148 0.92 -11.16 7.06
C ALA A 148 1.09 -9.83 6.28
N ASP A 149 0.05 -9.48 5.51
CA ASP A 149 -0.12 -8.20 4.81
C ASP A 149 1.01 -7.83 3.83
N GLN A 150 1.79 -8.79 3.37
CA GLN A 150 2.73 -8.61 2.27
C GLN A 150 1.99 -8.75 0.94
N THR A 151 2.44 -8.04 -0.09
CA THR A 151 1.85 -8.16 -1.43
C THR A 151 2.40 -9.39 -2.14
N LEU A 152 1.53 -10.30 -2.58
CA LEU A 152 1.86 -11.42 -3.46
C LEU A 152 1.33 -11.15 -4.86
N VAL A 153 2.19 -11.30 -5.86
CA VAL A 153 1.85 -11.19 -7.28
C VAL A 153 2.07 -12.55 -7.94
N PHE A 154 1.02 -13.08 -8.54
CA PHE A 154 1.05 -14.30 -9.35
C PHE A 154 0.90 -13.91 -10.81
N THR A 155 1.80 -14.36 -11.66
CA THR A 155 1.79 -14.05 -13.10
C THR A 155 1.95 -15.33 -13.91
N LEU A 156 1.05 -15.53 -14.89
CA LEU A 156 1.25 -16.55 -15.93
C LEU A 156 2.32 -16.04 -16.89
N VAL A 157 3.41 -16.79 -17.00
CA VAL A 157 4.56 -16.44 -17.85
C VAL A 157 4.36 -17.06 -19.23
N ALA A 158 4.63 -16.29 -20.29
CA ALA A 158 4.53 -16.79 -21.67
C ALA A 158 5.59 -17.86 -22.00
N PRO A 159 5.28 -18.81 -22.89
CA PRO A 159 4.03 -18.96 -23.61
C PRO A 159 2.93 -19.56 -22.71
N THR A 160 1.74 -18.94 -22.72
CA THR A 160 0.58 -19.44 -21.96
C THR A 160 -0.53 -19.78 -22.93
N PRO A 161 -1.03 -21.03 -22.96
CA PRO A 161 -2.17 -21.41 -23.78
C PRO A 161 -3.39 -20.53 -23.49
N ALA A 162 -4.16 -20.19 -24.51
CA ALA A 162 -5.28 -19.26 -24.41
C ALA A 162 -6.35 -19.66 -23.37
N GLY A 163 -6.48 -20.98 -23.14
CA GLY A 163 -7.45 -21.55 -22.19
C GLY A 163 -6.99 -21.61 -20.74
N ILE A 164 -5.82 -21.07 -20.38
CA ILE A 164 -5.29 -21.13 -19.03
C ILE A 164 -5.35 -19.73 -18.40
N ARG A 165 -5.92 -19.64 -17.19
CA ARG A 165 -6.06 -18.40 -16.42
C ARG A 165 -5.81 -18.64 -14.91
N LEU A 166 -5.52 -17.58 -14.19
CA LEU A 166 -5.58 -17.58 -12.72
C LEU A 166 -7.03 -17.37 -12.25
N SER A 167 -7.27 -17.62 -10.97
CA SER A 167 -8.56 -17.29 -10.32
C SER A 167 -9.01 -15.86 -10.67
N GLY A 168 -10.27 -15.69 -11.11
CA GLY A 168 -10.79 -14.42 -11.60
C GLY A 168 -10.55 -14.18 -13.09
N ASP A 169 -10.15 -15.25 -13.83
CA ASP A 169 -9.97 -15.28 -15.30
C ASP A 169 -8.94 -14.26 -15.85
N VAL A 170 -7.90 -14.00 -15.05
CA VAL A 170 -6.81 -13.07 -15.34
C VAL A 170 -5.47 -13.80 -15.57
N THR A 171 -4.51 -13.12 -16.18
CA THR A 171 -3.13 -13.61 -16.34
C THR A 171 -2.21 -13.17 -15.22
N THR A 172 -2.58 -12.13 -14.49
CA THR A 172 -1.87 -11.63 -13.30
C THR A 172 -2.86 -11.39 -12.18
N ARG A 173 -2.54 -11.85 -10.99
CA ARG A 173 -3.35 -11.67 -9.79
C ARG A 173 -2.50 -11.17 -8.63
N THR A 174 -2.95 -10.07 -8.02
CA THR A 174 -2.34 -9.52 -6.80
C THR A 174 -3.25 -9.78 -5.61
N VAL A 175 -2.68 -10.26 -4.52
CA VAL A 175 -3.36 -10.49 -3.24
C VAL A 175 -2.41 -10.13 -2.09
N THR A 176 -2.94 -10.00 -0.88
CA THR A 176 -2.12 -9.86 0.33
C THR A 176 -1.94 -11.21 1.03
N THR A 177 -0.86 -11.35 1.82
CA THR A 177 -0.70 -12.52 2.69
C THR A 177 -1.63 -12.42 3.91
N GLY A 178 -2.19 -13.56 4.29
CA GLY A 178 -2.91 -13.72 5.56
C GLY A 178 -1.97 -14.07 6.72
N SER A 179 -2.53 -14.39 7.88
CA SER A 179 -1.80 -14.73 9.11
C SER A 179 -0.88 -15.95 8.97
N SER A 180 -1.14 -16.84 8.02
CA SER A 180 -0.27 -17.98 7.69
C SER A 180 0.93 -17.63 6.82
N GLY A 181 1.05 -16.36 6.37
CA GLY A 181 2.05 -15.91 5.39
C GLY A 181 1.72 -16.29 3.95
N GLY A 182 0.69 -17.08 3.71
CA GLY A 182 0.17 -17.43 2.38
C GLY A 182 -0.88 -16.45 1.89
N PRO A 183 -1.39 -16.62 0.65
CA PRO A 183 -2.41 -15.75 0.08
C PRO A 183 -3.68 -15.75 0.96
N ALA A 184 -4.15 -14.56 1.35
CA ALA A 184 -5.41 -14.43 2.11
C ALA A 184 -6.62 -14.94 1.31
N THR A 185 -6.55 -14.85 -0.03
CA THR A 185 -7.53 -15.45 -0.95
C THR A 185 -6.83 -16.55 -1.75
N PRO A 186 -7.37 -17.78 -1.78
CA PRO A 186 -6.78 -18.88 -2.52
C PRO A 186 -6.62 -18.57 -4.02
N ILE A 187 -5.42 -18.77 -4.54
CA ILE A 187 -5.13 -18.62 -5.96
C ILE A 187 -4.99 -20.02 -6.58
N ARG A 188 -5.68 -20.22 -7.69
CA ARG A 188 -5.68 -21.48 -8.46
C ARG A 188 -5.40 -21.18 -9.93
N VAL A 189 -4.80 -22.13 -10.63
CA VAL A 189 -4.75 -22.10 -12.08
C VAL A 189 -6.01 -22.77 -12.62
N ARG A 190 -6.71 -22.12 -13.54
CA ARG A 190 -7.97 -22.57 -14.10
C ARG A 190 -7.79 -23.02 -15.55
N LYS A 191 -8.48 -24.09 -15.90
CA LYS A 191 -8.60 -24.59 -17.25
C LYS A 191 -9.95 -24.13 -17.82
N LEU A 192 -9.92 -23.21 -18.79
CA LEU A 192 -11.13 -22.77 -19.51
C LEU A 192 -11.32 -23.60 -20.78
N ASN A 193 -10.36 -23.53 -21.69
CA ASN A 193 -10.37 -24.25 -22.98
C ASN A 193 -9.04 -24.97 -23.25
N ALA A 194 -8.23 -25.24 -22.20
CA ALA A 194 -6.97 -25.95 -22.36
C ALA A 194 -7.22 -27.42 -22.70
N VAL A 195 -6.40 -27.98 -23.58
CA VAL A 195 -6.45 -29.39 -23.97
C VAL A 195 -5.42 -30.22 -23.17
N ALA A 196 -5.61 -31.53 -23.18
CA ALA A 196 -4.62 -32.44 -22.59
C ALA A 196 -3.25 -32.24 -23.23
N GLY A 197 -2.20 -32.23 -22.41
CA GLY A 197 -0.84 -31.92 -22.85
C GLY A 197 -0.46 -30.43 -22.75
N ASP A 198 -1.40 -29.52 -22.56
CA ASP A 198 -1.09 -28.11 -22.31
C ASP A 198 -0.34 -27.92 -20.98
N SER A 199 0.50 -26.89 -20.92
CA SER A 199 1.19 -26.50 -19.69
C SER A 199 1.28 -25.00 -19.57
N ALA A 200 1.40 -24.52 -18.34
CA ALA A 200 1.63 -23.13 -18.01
C ALA A 200 2.68 -22.97 -16.91
N ILE A 201 3.27 -21.81 -16.83
CA ILE A 201 4.19 -21.43 -15.76
C ILE A 201 3.59 -20.27 -14.99
N VAL A 202 3.46 -20.45 -13.68
CA VAL A 202 3.09 -19.38 -12.74
C VAL A 202 4.35 -18.90 -12.05
N GLN A 203 4.67 -17.63 -12.20
CA GLN A 203 5.71 -16.96 -11.42
C GLN A 203 5.08 -16.29 -10.20
N VAL A 204 5.73 -16.44 -9.04
CA VAL A 204 5.29 -15.85 -7.78
C VAL A 204 6.32 -14.83 -7.31
N GLU A 205 5.87 -13.66 -6.97
CA GLU A 205 6.68 -12.57 -6.42
C GLU A 205 6.03 -12.03 -5.14
N ALA A 206 6.82 -11.74 -4.13
CA ALA A 206 6.37 -11.06 -2.92
C ALA A 206 7.04 -9.70 -2.80
N ARG A 207 6.26 -8.70 -2.37
CA ARG A 207 6.74 -7.33 -2.15
C ARG A 207 6.38 -6.85 -0.76
N ARG A 208 7.32 -6.15 -0.13
CA ARG A 208 7.13 -5.44 1.13
C ARG A 208 6.32 -4.15 0.91
N PRO A 209 5.81 -3.51 1.97
CA PRO A 209 5.14 -2.20 1.87
C PRO A 209 6.01 -1.10 1.23
N SER A 210 7.32 -1.17 1.40
CA SER A 210 8.29 -0.28 0.75
C SER A 210 8.36 -0.45 -0.78
N GLY A 211 7.74 -1.52 -1.33
CA GLY A 211 7.88 -1.94 -2.72
C GLY A 211 9.07 -2.86 -2.98
N ALA A 212 9.95 -3.05 -1.99
CA ALA A 212 11.10 -3.93 -2.12
C ALA A 212 10.68 -5.39 -2.30
N VAL A 213 11.37 -6.09 -3.19
CA VAL A 213 11.12 -7.51 -3.47
C VAL A 213 11.64 -8.36 -2.32
N VAL A 214 10.83 -9.30 -1.84
CA VAL A 214 11.23 -10.27 -0.82
C VAL A 214 12.16 -11.31 -1.45
N PRO A 215 13.29 -11.67 -0.81
CA PRO A 215 14.17 -12.72 -1.29
C PRO A 215 13.42 -14.04 -1.54
N GLY A 216 13.81 -14.78 -2.57
CA GLY A 216 13.09 -15.98 -3.03
C GLY A 216 11.95 -15.71 -4.00
N SER A 217 11.67 -14.44 -4.31
CA SER A 217 10.71 -14.05 -5.36
C SER A 217 11.20 -14.44 -6.75
N GLY A 218 10.24 -14.58 -7.68
CA GLY A 218 10.50 -14.99 -9.06
C GLY A 218 10.51 -16.50 -9.27
N GLN A 219 10.25 -17.28 -8.21
CA GLN A 219 10.12 -18.74 -8.32
C GLN A 219 8.94 -19.09 -9.23
N LYS A 220 9.09 -20.23 -9.94
CA LYS A 220 8.15 -20.67 -10.99
C LYS A 220 7.55 -22.04 -10.62
N ILE A 221 6.24 -22.15 -10.78
CA ILE A 221 5.48 -23.38 -10.63
C ILE A 221 5.03 -23.80 -12.03
N ARG A 222 5.32 -25.04 -12.43
CA ARG A 222 4.78 -25.61 -13.66
C ARG A 222 3.42 -26.25 -13.39
N VAL A 223 2.46 -25.95 -14.25
CA VAL A 223 1.14 -26.57 -14.23
C VAL A 223 0.94 -27.31 -15.53
N PHE A 224 0.58 -28.59 -15.43
CA PHE A 224 0.34 -29.48 -16.56
C PHE A 224 -1.10 -29.98 -16.57
N PHE A 225 -1.72 -30.06 -17.73
CA PHE A 225 -3.08 -30.51 -17.92
C PHE A 225 -3.10 -31.90 -18.53
N GLN A 226 -3.76 -32.83 -17.85
CA GLN A 226 -4.03 -34.19 -18.31
C GLN A 226 -5.41 -34.30 -18.94
#